data_2498e724fee1fb286c1538a3914da78e
#
_entry.id   2498e724fee1fb286c1538a3914da78e
#
_cell.length_a   1.000
_cell.length_b   1.000
_cell.length_c   1.000
_cell.angle_alpha   90.00
_cell.angle_beta   90.00
_cell.angle_gamma   90.00
#
_symmetry.space_group_name_H-M   'P 1'
#
loop_
_entity.id
_entity.type
_entity.pdbx_description
1 polymer ?
#
loop_
_entity_poly.entity_id
_entity_poly.type
_entity_poly.pdbx_seq_one_letter_code
_entity_poly.pdbx_strand_id
1 'polypeptide(L)'
;MKIICHRGNTFGPDPDNENKPEVIDYCINQGYDIEIDLWVHNNDLYLGHDEPVFPVPMDYLVSMKTRLWIHCKNLQASTELFRFRGFNYFFHDKDDYTLTSQGNVWTYPKPQNVFSYNQVLLDFYPNVDFEKYKLLGIHGVCVDYV
;
A
#
# COMPACT_ATOMS: atom_id res chain seq x y z
N MET A 1 -4.84 14.12 -5.21
CA MET A 1 -5.18 12.70 -5.08
C MET A 1 -3.93 11.88 -5.29
N LYS A 2 -3.66 10.90 -4.44
CA LYS A 2 -2.54 9.96 -4.56
C LYS A 2 -2.89 8.84 -5.55
N ILE A 3 -1.93 8.41 -6.36
CA ILE A 3 -2.00 7.15 -7.11
C ILE A 3 -1.01 6.20 -6.43
N ILE A 4 -1.51 5.05 -6.01
CA ILE A 4 -0.79 4.08 -5.19
C ILE A 4 -0.72 2.77 -5.98
N CYS A 5 0.47 2.34 -6.36
CA CYS A 5 0.66 1.05 -7.01
C CYS A 5 0.47 -0.08 -5.98
N HIS A 6 -0.44 -1.01 -6.24
CA HIS A 6 -0.68 -2.17 -5.40
C HIS A 6 0.47 -3.17 -5.55
N ARG A 7 1.27 -3.40 -4.51
CA ARG A 7 2.43 -4.32 -4.50
C ARG A 7 3.47 -4.08 -5.61
N GLY A 8 3.48 -2.88 -6.22
CA GLY A 8 4.35 -2.57 -7.34
C GLY A 8 3.78 -2.85 -8.72
N ASN A 9 2.54 -3.28 -8.82
CA ASN A 9 1.85 -3.49 -10.10
C ASN A 9 1.64 -2.17 -10.84
N THR A 10 1.88 -2.17 -12.15
CA THR A 10 1.66 -1.01 -13.04
C THR A 10 0.97 -1.40 -14.34
N PHE A 11 1.06 -2.64 -14.75
CA PHE A 11 0.47 -3.19 -15.97
C PHE A 11 -0.48 -4.37 -15.70
N GLY A 12 -0.94 -4.51 -14.46
CA GLY A 12 -1.78 -5.59 -13.96
C GLY A 12 -1.09 -6.43 -12.91
N PRO A 13 -1.84 -7.35 -12.25
CA PRO A 13 -1.27 -8.25 -11.26
C PRO A 13 -0.12 -9.10 -11.81
N ASP A 14 1.00 -9.11 -11.10
CA ASP A 14 2.20 -9.90 -11.43
C ASP A 14 2.72 -10.60 -10.16
N PRO A 15 2.11 -11.72 -9.75
CA PRO A 15 2.46 -12.42 -8.50
C PRO A 15 3.94 -12.79 -8.38
N ASP A 16 4.64 -12.98 -9.50
CA ASP A 16 6.05 -13.33 -9.50
C ASP A 16 6.96 -12.13 -9.17
N ASN A 17 6.46 -10.90 -9.36
CA ASN A 17 7.23 -9.66 -9.13
C ASN A 17 6.65 -8.77 -8.02
N GLU A 18 5.44 -9.02 -7.57
CA GLU A 18 4.83 -8.26 -6.46
C GLU A 18 5.74 -8.18 -5.23
N ASN A 19 5.79 -7.02 -4.59
CA ASN A 19 6.59 -6.76 -3.39
C ASN A 19 8.12 -6.85 -3.57
N LYS A 20 8.66 -7.05 -4.77
CA LYS A 20 10.10 -7.00 -4.98
C LYS A 20 10.64 -5.58 -4.84
N PRO A 21 11.82 -5.38 -4.22
CA PRO A 21 12.43 -4.04 -4.12
C PRO A 21 12.56 -3.32 -5.46
N GLU A 22 12.87 -4.03 -6.55
CA GLU A 22 13.05 -3.46 -7.89
C GLU A 22 11.76 -2.83 -8.44
N VAL A 23 10.59 -3.47 -8.24
CA VAL A 23 9.32 -2.89 -8.69
C VAL A 23 8.85 -1.76 -7.79
N ILE A 24 9.19 -1.82 -6.50
CA ILE A 24 8.97 -0.72 -5.55
C ILE A 24 9.74 0.52 -6.00
N ASP A 25 11.04 0.38 -6.23
CA ASP A 25 11.92 1.45 -6.69
C ASP A 25 11.43 2.04 -8.03
N TYR A 26 10.97 1.19 -8.94
CA TYR A 26 10.40 1.63 -10.21
C TYR A 26 9.17 2.53 -9.97
N CYS A 27 8.18 2.10 -9.19
CA CYS A 27 6.98 2.89 -8.90
C CYS A 27 7.32 4.25 -8.26
N ILE A 28 8.23 4.26 -7.28
CA ILE A 28 8.68 5.48 -6.61
C ILE A 28 9.35 6.45 -7.62
N ASN A 29 10.21 5.93 -8.50
CA ASN A 29 10.88 6.72 -9.53
C ASN A 29 9.92 7.29 -10.59
N GLN A 30 8.82 6.60 -10.87
CA GLN A 30 7.75 7.12 -11.74
C GLN A 30 6.86 8.18 -11.06
N GLY A 31 7.05 8.43 -9.77
CA GLY A 31 6.30 9.43 -9.03
C GLY A 31 5.06 8.92 -8.33
N TYR A 32 4.82 7.62 -8.31
CA TYR A 32 3.68 7.00 -7.60
C TYR A 32 4.01 6.73 -6.13
N ASP A 33 2.99 6.68 -5.30
CA ASP A 33 3.06 6.03 -4.00
C ASP A 33 2.93 4.51 -4.21
N ILE A 34 3.22 3.72 -3.18
CA ILE A 34 3.16 2.26 -3.29
C ILE A 34 2.61 1.62 -2.02
N GLU A 35 1.73 0.65 -2.20
CA GLU A 35 1.32 -0.28 -1.15
C GLU A 35 2.23 -1.50 -1.18
N ILE A 36 2.66 -1.94 0.01
CA ILE A 36 3.53 -3.11 0.21
C ILE A 36 3.04 -3.96 1.38
N ASP A 37 3.26 -5.27 1.29
CA ASP A 37 2.98 -6.23 2.35
C ASP A 37 4.24 -6.49 3.18
N LEU A 38 4.22 -6.17 4.49
CA LEU A 38 5.38 -6.27 5.37
C LEU A 38 5.19 -7.33 6.47
N TRP A 39 6.21 -8.15 6.63
CA TRP A 39 6.36 -9.13 7.69
C TRP A 39 7.56 -8.78 8.58
N VAL A 40 7.49 -9.17 9.84
CA VAL A 40 8.67 -9.37 10.70
C VAL A 40 8.80 -10.85 11.02
N HIS A 41 9.90 -11.45 10.65
CA HIS A 41 10.19 -12.85 10.91
C HIS A 41 11.62 -12.99 11.48
N ASN A 42 11.78 -13.65 12.63
CA ASN A 42 13.06 -13.78 13.35
C ASN A 42 13.79 -12.42 13.58
N ASN A 43 13.05 -11.36 13.86
CA ASN A 43 13.49 -9.96 14.02
C ASN A 43 14.00 -9.27 12.74
N ASP A 44 13.87 -9.90 11.58
CA ASP A 44 14.20 -9.32 10.29
C ASP A 44 12.92 -8.93 9.53
N LEU A 45 13.04 -7.91 8.67
CA LEU A 45 11.94 -7.41 7.84
C LEU A 45 11.93 -8.11 6.49
N TYR A 46 10.74 -8.49 6.05
CA TYR A 46 10.54 -9.12 4.75
C TYR A 46 9.31 -8.53 4.07
N LEU A 47 9.37 -8.46 2.75
CA LEU A 47 8.22 -8.19 1.90
C LEU A 47 7.67 -9.47 1.30
N GLY A 48 6.35 -9.49 1.01
CA GLY A 48 5.67 -10.62 0.38
C GLY A 48 4.21 -10.73 0.80
N HIS A 49 3.34 -11.13 -0.13
CA HIS A 49 1.90 -11.16 0.15
C HIS A 49 1.50 -12.32 1.07
N ASP A 50 1.81 -13.55 0.70
CA ASP A 50 1.36 -14.75 1.43
C ASP A 50 2.38 -15.24 2.47
N GLU A 51 3.67 -14.92 2.24
CA GLU A 51 4.78 -15.33 3.09
C GLU A 51 5.92 -14.31 3.05
N PRO A 52 6.85 -14.31 4.04
CA PRO A 52 8.01 -13.44 4.06
C PRO A 52 9.05 -13.91 3.03
N VAL A 53 9.17 -13.20 1.90
CA VAL A 53 10.02 -13.62 0.74
C VAL A 53 11.25 -12.76 0.59
N PHE A 54 11.08 -11.43 0.49
CA PHE A 54 12.16 -10.51 0.14
C PHE A 54 12.69 -9.79 1.38
N PRO A 55 13.89 -10.12 1.87
CA PRO A 55 14.48 -9.42 3.01
C PRO A 55 14.78 -7.96 2.65
N VAL A 56 14.42 -7.03 3.53
CA VAL A 56 14.72 -5.60 3.36
C VAL A 56 15.21 -5.00 4.67
N PRO A 57 16.22 -4.11 4.66
CA PRO A 57 16.61 -3.40 5.85
C PRO A 57 15.62 -2.27 6.18
N MET A 58 15.52 -1.89 7.45
CA MET A 58 14.67 -0.77 7.87
C MET A 58 15.03 0.54 7.16
N ASP A 59 16.32 0.79 6.91
CA ASP A 59 16.79 2.01 6.22
C ASP A 59 16.21 2.12 4.80
N TYR A 60 15.98 1.00 4.11
CA TYR A 60 15.31 0.98 2.81
C TYR A 60 13.89 1.54 2.93
N LEU A 61 13.11 1.06 3.89
CA LEU A 61 11.75 1.56 4.13
C LEU A 61 11.76 3.03 4.57
N VAL A 62 12.70 3.42 5.44
CA VAL A 62 12.84 4.80 5.93
C VAL A 62 13.12 5.77 4.79
N SER A 63 13.92 5.40 3.79
CA SER A 63 14.29 6.25 2.66
C SER A 63 13.09 6.70 1.82
N MET A 64 12.00 5.93 1.81
CA MET A 64 10.77 6.21 1.04
C MET A 64 9.51 6.26 1.89
N LYS A 65 9.62 6.38 3.21
CA LYS A 65 8.49 6.21 4.16
C LYS A 65 7.27 7.08 3.89
N THR A 66 7.44 8.26 3.30
CA THR A 66 6.33 9.18 2.99
C THR A 66 5.51 8.77 1.76
N ARG A 67 5.99 7.77 1.03
CA ARG A 67 5.40 7.22 -0.18
C ARG A 67 4.85 5.81 0.03
N LEU A 68 5.16 5.19 1.19
CA LEU A 68 4.73 3.83 1.51
C LEU A 68 3.37 3.79 2.19
N TRP A 69 2.57 2.82 1.79
CA TRP A 69 1.32 2.39 2.39
C TRP A 69 1.50 0.93 2.80
N ILE A 70 1.73 0.68 4.10
CA ILE A 70 2.24 -0.63 4.54
C ILE A 70 1.13 -1.47 5.14
N HIS A 71 0.77 -2.55 4.46
CA HIS A 71 -0.07 -3.60 4.99
C HIS A 71 0.77 -4.50 5.90
N CYS A 72 0.55 -4.42 7.20
CA CYS A 72 1.20 -5.31 8.17
C CYS A 72 0.60 -6.70 8.10
N LYS A 73 1.41 -7.69 7.77
CA LYS A 73 0.98 -9.09 7.63
C LYS A 73 0.99 -9.85 8.95
N ASN A 74 1.69 -9.32 9.95
CA ASN A 74 1.67 -9.85 11.32
C ASN A 74 1.79 -8.71 12.35
N LEU A 75 1.47 -9.03 13.60
CA LEU A 75 1.49 -8.06 14.70
C LEU A 75 2.88 -7.46 14.93
N GLN A 76 3.93 -8.25 14.73
CA GLN A 76 5.31 -7.82 14.89
C GLN A 76 5.67 -6.69 13.91
N ALA A 77 5.19 -6.74 12.65
CA ALA A 77 5.40 -5.67 11.67
C ALA A 77 4.80 -4.34 12.14
N SER A 78 3.57 -4.34 12.65
CA SER A 78 2.96 -3.11 13.19
C SER A 78 3.71 -2.58 14.41
N THR A 79 4.23 -3.46 15.27
CA THR A 79 5.02 -3.08 16.45
C THR A 79 6.34 -2.42 16.05
N GLU A 80 7.03 -2.95 15.05
CA GLU A 80 8.27 -2.35 14.55
C GLU A 80 8.01 -0.98 13.92
N LEU A 81 7.01 -0.86 13.05
CA LEU A 81 6.68 0.42 12.42
C LEU A 81 6.25 1.49 13.42
N PHE A 82 5.58 1.11 14.51
CA PHE A 82 5.21 2.03 15.58
C PHE A 82 6.44 2.67 16.25
N ARG A 83 7.54 1.92 16.42
CA ARG A 83 8.80 2.43 16.99
C ARG A 83 9.46 3.48 16.11
N PHE A 84 9.34 3.35 14.78
CA PHE A 84 9.96 4.23 13.79
C PHE A 84 9.06 5.36 13.31
N ARG A 85 8.14 5.82 14.04
CA ARG A 85 7.18 6.92 13.77
C ARG A 85 7.20 7.51 12.34
N GLY A 86 6.03 7.82 11.80
CA GLY A 86 5.88 8.51 10.52
C GLY A 86 5.66 7.59 9.32
N PHE A 87 5.63 6.28 9.50
CA PHE A 87 5.10 5.37 8.49
C PHE A 87 3.57 5.43 8.44
N ASN A 88 3.01 5.22 7.26
CA ASN A 88 1.58 5.00 7.07
C ASN A 88 1.35 3.49 6.91
N TYR A 89 0.77 2.86 7.93
CA TYR A 89 0.56 1.42 7.97
C TYR A 89 -0.83 1.07 8.49
N PHE A 90 -1.28 -0.12 8.17
CA PHE A 90 -2.56 -0.66 8.59
C PHE A 90 -2.47 -2.19 8.76
N PHE A 91 -3.37 -2.72 9.53
CA PHE A 91 -3.61 -4.14 9.66
C PHE A 91 -5.02 -4.45 9.18
N HIS A 92 -5.20 -5.44 8.30
CA HIS A 92 -6.46 -5.70 7.66
C HIS A 92 -6.61 -7.22 7.39
N ASP A 93 -7.82 -7.75 7.55
CA ASP A 93 -8.15 -9.14 7.23
C ASP A 93 -9.37 -9.19 6.28
N LYS A 94 -10.59 -8.99 6.81
CA LYS A 94 -11.85 -9.12 6.05
C LYS A 94 -12.76 -7.91 6.15
N ASP A 95 -12.21 -6.83 6.65
CA ASP A 95 -12.96 -5.60 6.89
C ASP A 95 -13.24 -4.87 5.59
N ASP A 96 -14.41 -4.24 5.51
CA ASP A 96 -14.73 -3.32 4.41
C ASP A 96 -13.90 -2.05 4.45
N TYR A 97 -13.48 -1.65 5.65
CA TYR A 97 -12.70 -0.45 5.92
C TYR A 97 -11.68 -0.74 7.01
N THR A 98 -10.48 -0.21 6.86
CA THR A 98 -9.50 -0.16 7.93
C THR A 98 -8.89 1.24 8.04
N LEU A 99 -8.62 1.68 9.27
CA LEU A 99 -7.98 2.96 9.53
C LEU A 99 -6.47 2.79 9.51
N THR A 100 -5.78 3.59 8.71
CA THR A 100 -4.32 3.60 8.72
C THR A 100 -3.78 4.40 9.90
N SER A 101 -2.54 4.18 10.28
CA SER A 101 -1.84 4.90 11.38
C SER A 101 -1.75 6.42 11.17
N GLN A 102 -1.95 6.90 9.93
CA GLN A 102 -1.97 8.32 9.56
C GLN A 102 -3.39 8.90 9.42
N GLY A 103 -4.43 8.11 9.77
CA GLY A 103 -5.82 8.56 9.74
C GLY A 103 -6.50 8.49 8.38
N ASN A 104 -5.93 7.79 7.42
CA ASN A 104 -6.61 7.49 6.16
C ASN A 104 -7.51 6.26 6.32
N VAL A 105 -8.58 6.20 5.54
CA VAL A 105 -9.49 5.05 5.48
C VAL A 105 -9.17 4.23 4.24
N TRP A 106 -8.53 3.09 4.42
CA TRP A 106 -8.28 2.10 3.37
C TRP A 106 -9.55 1.30 3.12
N THR A 107 -10.08 1.33 1.90
CA THR A 107 -11.42 0.83 1.59
C THR A 107 -11.37 -0.29 0.56
N TYR A 108 -11.93 -1.42 0.92
CA TYR A 108 -12.02 -2.59 0.04
C TYR A 108 -12.87 -2.31 -1.22
N PRO A 109 -12.56 -2.96 -2.37
CA PRO A 109 -13.29 -2.74 -3.61
C PRO A 109 -14.71 -3.31 -3.52
N LYS A 110 -15.66 -2.41 -3.26
CA LYS A 110 -17.10 -2.68 -3.33
C LYS A 110 -17.86 -1.40 -3.70
N PRO A 111 -19.10 -1.49 -4.17
CA PRO A 111 -19.89 -0.30 -4.46
C PRO A 111 -19.97 0.65 -3.26
N GLN A 112 -19.64 1.91 -3.48
CA GLN A 112 -19.67 2.97 -2.47
C GLN A 112 -20.69 4.03 -2.87
N ASN A 113 -21.47 4.51 -1.89
CA ASN A 113 -22.41 5.61 -2.07
C ASN A 113 -21.99 6.88 -1.33
N VAL A 114 -21.02 6.77 -0.42
CA VAL A 114 -20.50 7.88 0.37
C VAL A 114 -18.98 7.87 0.30
N PHE A 115 -18.39 9.03 0.06
CA PHE A 115 -16.96 9.21 -0.07
C PHE A 115 -16.44 10.21 0.96
N SER A 116 -15.21 10.03 1.41
CA SER A 116 -14.54 10.90 2.38
C SER A 116 -13.19 11.36 1.83
N TYR A 117 -12.81 12.61 2.14
CA TYR A 117 -11.55 13.21 1.69
C TYR A 117 -10.29 12.48 2.17
N ASN A 118 -10.37 11.68 3.24
CA ASN A 118 -9.26 10.86 3.74
C ASN A 118 -9.31 9.41 3.28
N GLN A 119 -10.21 9.07 2.37
CA GLN A 119 -10.42 7.70 1.89
C GLN A 119 -9.44 7.34 0.77
N VAL A 120 -8.93 6.11 0.79
CA VAL A 120 -8.24 5.45 -0.31
C VAL A 120 -9.13 4.33 -0.81
N LEU A 121 -9.48 4.36 -2.09
CA LEU A 121 -10.24 3.31 -2.76
C LEU A 121 -9.29 2.32 -3.45
N LEU A 122 -9.73 1.08 -3.58
CA LEU A 122 -9.03 0.07 -4.34
C LEU A 122 -9.75 -0.17 -5.67
N ASP A 123 -9.01 -0.07 -6.79
CA ASP A 123 -9.51 -0.34 -8.13
C ASP A 123 -8.48 -1.18 -8.90
N PHE A 124 -8.74 -2.47 -9.00
CA PHE A 124 -7.83 -3.45 -9.60
C PHE A 124 -8.21 -3.82 -11.04
N TYR A 125 -9.09 -3.03 -11.66
CA TYR A 125 -9.52 -3.27 -13.04
C TYR A 125 -8.66 -2.47 -14.03
N PRO A 126 -8.49 -2.96 -15.26
CA PRO A 126 -7.86 -2.16 -16.32
C PRO A 126 -8.71 -0.93 -16.68
N ASN A 127 -8.06 0.11 -17.21
CA ASN A 127 -8.71 1.38 -17.61
C ASN A 127 -9.27 2.19 -16.40
N VAL A 128 -8.47 2.35 -15.37
CA VAL A 128 -8.81 3.16 -14.19
C VAL A 128 -9.16 4.59 -14.61
N ASP A 129 -10.34 5.06 -14.19
CA ASP A 129 -10.77 6.44 -14.45
C ASP A 129 -10.27 7.38 -13.33
N PHE A 130 -9.04 7.84 -13.45
CA PHE A 130 -8.42 8.74 -12.47
C PHE A 130 -9.14 10.09 -12.36
N GLU A 131 -9.74 10.61 -13.44
CA GLU A 131 -10.48 11.87 -13.39
C GLU A 131 -11.75 11.75 -12.56
N LYS A 132 -12.47 10.63 -12.67
CA LYS A 132 -13.59 10.31 -11.80
C LYS A 132 -13.17 10.34 -10.32
N TYR A 133 -12.06 9.69 -9.96
CA TYR A 133 -11.59 9.67 -8.58
C TYR A 133 -11.15 11.04 -8.06
N LYS A 134 -10.54 11.87 -8.90
CA LYS A 134 -10.25 13.28 -8.56
C LYS A 134 -11.52 14.07 -8.25
N LEU A 135 -12.57 13.90 -9.05
CA LEU A 135 -13.85 14.58 -8.84
C LEU A 135 -14.57 14.15 -7.57
N LEU A 136 -14.36 12.92 -7.11
CA LEU A 136 -14.91 12.44 -5.84
C LEU A 136 -14.22 13.08 -4.61
N GLY A 137 -13.08 13.76 -4.78
CA GLY A 137 -12.35 14.44 -3.71
C GLY A 137 -11.74 13.50 -2.67
N ILE A 138 -11.51 12.23 -3.00
CA ILE A 138 -10.88 11.24 -2.14
C ILE A 138 -9.37 11.46 -2.02
N HIS A 139 -8.75 10.89 -0.99
CA HIS A 139 -7.31 11.00 -0.76
C HIS A 139 -6.48 10.33 -1.85
N GLY A 140 -6.83 9.10 -2.21
CA GLY A 140 -6.08 8.32 -3.17
C GLY A 140 -6.83 7.12 -3.73
N VAL A 141 -6.23 6.49 -4.73
CA VAL A 141 -6.68 5.20 -5.29
C VAL A 141 -5.49 4.25 -5.37
N CYS A 142 -5.70 3.01 -4.92
CA CYS A 142 -4.73 1.92 -5.03
C CYS A 142 -5.12 1.02 -6.20
N VAL A 143 -4.16 0.78 -7.11
CA VAL A 143 -4.44 0.20 -8.42
C VAL A 143 -3.38 -0.82 -8.85
N ASP A 144 -3.77 -1.75 -9.73
CA ASP A 144 -2.84 -2.65 -10.43
C ASP A 144 -2.44 -2.10 -11.83
N TYR A 145 -3.11 -1.05 -12.31
CA TYR A 145 -2.86 -0.45 -13.64
C TYR A 145 -2.72 1.07 -13.53
N VAL A 146 -1.60 1.62 -14.01
CA VAL A 146 -1.32 3.07 -14.03
C VAL A 146 -0.98 3.58 -15.42
#